data_bb12accbd53e5eefa1f8a24f09c453a0
#
_entry.id   bb12accbd53e5eefa1f8a24f09c453a0
#
_cell.length_a   1.000
_cell.length_b   1.000
_cell.length_c   1.000
_cell.angle_alpha   90.00
_cell.angle_beta   90.00
_cell.angle_gamma   90.00
#
_symmetry.space_group_name_H-M   'P 1'
#
loop_
_entity.id
_entity.type
_entity.pdbx_description
1 polymer ?
#
loop_
_entity_poly.entity_id
_entity_poly.type
_entity_poly.pdbx_seq_one_letter_code
_entity_poly.pdbx_strand_id
1 'polypeptide(L)'
;MSENDVILEVNGLKTYFYQASGVSKAVDGVSFSLRQGTTMGIVGESGSGKSVTSASVMRLMPAKTGKIVDGSIIFDGVDIRNLSEAQMEKFRGDECCMIFQNPMTCLNPVYTIGNQLVEALRAHDKKISKEEAEKRAMEMMEMVGINNVQKRMKQYPHEFSGGMRQRVMIAMGLICHPQLLIADEPTTALDVTIQAQILDLMKDLQKKTKMGIIFITHNLGVVADICDKVSVMYAGRIVEQGPVDDIFYEPAHPYTKGLLRSMPRVDAESYERLIPIEGTPVDMLNPPEGCPFAPRCEHCMKICLKKMPPYVEVGEKHRSACWLCVQELMGKEEN
;
A
#
# COMPACT_ATOMS: atom_id res chain seq x y z
N MET A 1 -13.33 -5.08 -21.15
CA MET A 1 -12.38 -4.13 -20.55
C MET A 1 -11.04 -4.48 -21.13
N SER A 2 -10.38 -3.55 -21.82
CA SER A 2 -9.15 -3.82 -22.55
C SER A 2 -7.95 -4.04 -21.60
N GLU A 3 -6.95 -4.82 -22.05
CA GLU A 3 -5.66 -4.98 -21.36
C GLU A 3 -4.92 -3.63 -21.16
N ASN A 4 -5.36 -2.58 -21.81
CA ASN A 4 -4.76 -1.24 -21.82
C ASN A 4 -5.02 -0.40 -20.56
N ASP A 5 -5.74 -0.93 -19.53
CA ASP A 5 -6.09 -0.13 -18.35
C ASP A 5 -5.11 -0.32 -17.17
N VAL A 6 -4.02 -1.10 -17.35
CA VAL A 6 -3.03 -1.34 -16.29
C VAL A 6 -2.04 -0.16 -16.24
N ILE A 7 -2.04 0.58 -15.12
CA ILE A 7 -1.14 1.72 -14.91
C ILE A 7 0.17 1.36 -14.22
N LEU A 8 0.17 0.30 -13.40
CA LEU A 8 1.37 -0.16 -12.69
C LEU A 8 1.47 -1.68 -12.75
N GLU A 9 2.64 -2.16 -13.17
CA GLU A 9 3.01 -3.57 -13.09
C GLU A 9 4.31 -3.73 -12.31
N VAL A 10 4.29 -4.55 -11.30
CA VAL A 10 5.46 -4.94 -10.51
C VAL A 10 5.69 -6.42 -10.74
N ASN A 11 6.86 -6.79 -11.27
CA ASN A 11 7.16 -8.17 -11.64
C ASN A 11 8.44 -8.63 -10.96
N GLY A 12 8.33 -9.64 -10.09
CA GLY A 12 9.45 -10.28 -9.41
C GLY A 12 10.33 -9.33 -8.60
N LEU A 13 9.76 -8.24 -8.07
CA LEU A 13 10.49 -7.21 -7.36
C LEU A 13 11.25 -7.78 -6.18
N LYS A 14 12.58 -7.49 -6.12
CA LYS A 14 13.42 -7.80 -4.97
C LYS A 14 14.12 -6.54 -4.47
N THR A 15 13.89 -6.19 -3.22
CA THR A 15 14.52 -5.06 -2.54
C THR A 15 15.17 -5.53 -1.27
N TYR A 16 16.49 -5.38 -1.20
CA TYR A 16 17.33 -5.86 -0.09
C TYR A 16 18.02 -4.70 0.60
N PHE A 17 18.22 -4.86 1.91
CA PHE A 17 18.99 -3.94 2.73
C PHE A 17 20.28 -4.58 3.18
N TYR A 18 21.39 -3.92 2.88
CA TYR A 18 22.75 -4.32 3.24
C TYR A 18 23.16 -3.61 4.52
N GLN A 19 23.31 -4.36 5.60
CA GLN A 19 23.65 -3.88 6.93
C GLN A 19 24.90 -4.60 7.44
N ALA A 20 25.52 -4.09 8.51
CA ALA A 20 26.68 -4.77 9.13
C ALA A 20 26.33 -6.16 9.66
N SER A 21 25.08 -6.38 10.06
CA SER A 21 24.55 -7.66 10.54
C SER A 21 24.19 -8.66 9.43
N GLY A 22 24.22 -8.25 8.14
CA GLY A 22 23.84 -9.12 7.02
C GLY A 22 22.93 -8.44 6.01
N VAL A 23 22.32 -9.26 5.15
CA VAL A 23 21.43 -8.81 4.07
C VAL A 23 19.99 -9.15 4.43
N SER A 24 19.18 -8.12 4.69
CA SER A 24 17.75 -8.29 4.90
C SER A 24 17.00 -8.29 3.57
N LYS A 25 16.27 -9.37 3.27
CA LYS A 25 15.47 -9.54 2.05
C LYS A 25 14.06 -8.99 2.24
N ALA A 26 13.95 -7.67 2.44
CA ALA A 26 12.70 -7.02 2.82
C ALA A 26 11.57 -7.16 1.80
N VAL A 27 11.89 -7.30 0.51
CA VAL A 27 10.97 -7.68 -0.58
C VAL A 27 11.69 -8.71 -1.43
N ASP A 28 11.07 -9.88 -1.66
CA ASP A 28 11.72 -11.00 -2.33
C ASP A 28 10.79 -11.72 -3.31
N GLY A 29 10.69 -11.18 -4.53
CA GLY A 29 9.90 -11.75 -5.62
C GLY A 29 8.43 -11.33 -5.60
N VAL A 30 8.12 -10.10 -5.24
CA VAL A 30 6.76 -9.54 -5.24
C VAL A 30 6.31 -9.21 -6.65
N SER A 31 5.10 -9.69 -7.02
CA SER A 31 4.48 -9.40 -8.32
C SER A 31 3.01 -9.06 -8.16
N PHE A 32 2.60 -7.91 -8.72
CA PHE A 32 1.20 -7.48 -8.78
C PHE A 32 0.99 -6.48 -9.91
N SER A 33 -0.27 -6.25 -10.25
CA SER A 33 -0.67 -5.20 -11.19
C SER A 33 -1.83 -4.39 -10.64
N LEU A 34 -1.84 -3.09 -10.95
CA LEU A 34 -2.90 -2.15 -10.60
C LEU A 34 -3.48 -1.54 -11.86
N ARG A 35 -4.81 -1.50 -11.94
CA ARG A 35 -5.53 -0.83 -13.02
C ARG A 35 -5.92 0.59 -12.63
N GLN A 36 -6.04 1.44 -13.62
CA GLN A 36 -6.57 2.78 -13.44
C GLN A 36 -7.98 2.73 -12.84
N GLY A 37 -8.27 3.62 -11.90
CA GLY A 37 -9.57 3.70 -11.25
C GLY A 37 -9.88 2.54 -10.31
N THR A 38 -8.90 1.71 -9.93
CA THR A 38 -9.08 0.64 -8.93
C THR A 38 -8.22 0.86 -7.70
N THR A 39 -8.64 0.26 -6.59
CA THR A 39 -7.90 0.29 -5.32
C THR A 39 -7.39 -1.11 -5.00
N MET A 40 -6.07 -1.24 -4.76
CA MET A 40 -5.45 -2.48 -4.31
C MET A 40 -4.96 -2.34 -2.87
N GLY A 41 -5.42 -3.23 -2.00
CA GLY A 41 -4.92 -3.36 -0.64
C GLY A 41 -3.63 -4.20 -0.57
N ILE A 42 -2.63 -3.73 0.16
CA ILE A 42 -1.48 -4.54 0.56
C ILE A 42 -1.52 -4.69 2.06
N VAL A 43 -1.74 -5.91 2.54
CA VAL A 43 -1.96 -6.21 3.96
C VAL A 43 -0.95 -7.21 4.51
N GLY A 44 -0.79 -7.24 5.82
CA GLY A 44 0.09 -8.16 6.53
C GLY A 44 0.62 -7.56 7.83
N GLU A 45 1.29 -8.36 8.65
CA GLU A 45 1.88 -7.92 9.92
C GLU A 45 2.98 -6.85 9.70
N SER A 46 3.34 -6.13 10.77
CA SER A 46 4.49 -5.22 10.74
C SER A 46 5.76 -5.97 10.32
N GLY A 47 6.61 -5.32 9.51
CA GLY A 47 7.83 -5.97 8.98
C GLY A 47 7.61 -6.93 7.82
N SER A 48 6.39 -7.14 7.31
CA SER A 48 6.14 -8.04 6.17
C SER A 48 6.64 -7.52 4.80
N GLY A 49 7.12 -6.28 4.71
CA GLY A 49 7.68 -5.69 3.48
C GLY A 49 6.75 -4.70 2.76
N LYS A 50 5.57 -4.39 3.27
CA LYS A 50 4.56 -3.51 2.63
C LYS A 50 5.10 -2.13 2.28
N SER A 51 5.57 -1.38 3.28
CA SER A 51 6.12 -0.03 3.09
C SER A 51 7.42 -0.04 2.26
N VAL A 52 8.19 -1.13 2.30
CA VAL A 52 9.37 -1.27 1.45
C VAL A 52 8.97 -1.48 -0.01
N THR A 53 7.88 -2.21 -0.27
CA THR A 53 7.34 -2.39 -1.63
C THR A 53 6.92 -1.04 -2.22
N SER A 54 6.17 -0.22 -1.48
CA SER A 54 5.77 1.12 -1.93
C SER A 54 6.96 2.08 -2.10
N ALA A 55 7.89 2.07 -1.13
CA ALA A 55 9.13 2.85 -1.24
C ALA A 55 9.99 2.43 -2.44
N SER A 56 9.93 1.15 -2.85
CA SER A 56 10.62 0.66 -4.05
C SER A 56 9.99 1.23 -5.32
N VAL A 57 8.66 1.29 -5.41
CA VAL A 57 7.95 1.93 -6.53
C VAL A 57 8.35 3.41 -6.64
N MET A 58 8.44 4.12 -5.52
CA MET A 58 8.83 5.52 -5.48
C MET A 58 10.35 5.73 -5.53
N ARG A 59 11.17 4.67 -5.51
CA ARG A 59 12.65 4.73 -5.34
C ARG A 59 13.09 5.60 -4.15
N LEU A 60 12.35 5.53 -3.04
CA LEU A 60 12.58 6.30 -1.80
C LEU A 60 13.34 5.51 -0.74
N MET A 61 14.19 4.57 -1.14
CA MET A 61 15.00 3.79 -0.21
C MET A 61 16.30 4.51 0.15
N PRO A 62 16.85 4.28 1.36
CA PRO A 62 18.14 4.82 1.75
C PRO A 62 19.25 4.37 0.78
N ALA A 63 19.86 5.30 0.06
CA ALA A 63 20.80 5.02 -1.02
C ALA A 63 22.02 4.18 -0.59
N LYS A 64 22.43 4.26 0.69
CA LYS A 64 23.58 3.53 1.22
C LYS A 64 23.30 2.07 1.53
N THR A 65 22.09 1.75 1.92
CA THR A 65 21.74 0.41 2.43
C THR A 65 20.70 -0.30 1.60
N GLY A 66 19.71 0.40 1.04
CA GLY A 66 18.59 -0.20 0.30
C GLY A 66 18.87 -0.26 -1.20
N LYS A 67 18.65 -1.43 -1.83
CA LYS A 67 18.82 -1.60 -3.28
C LYS A 67 17.70 -2.47 -3.85
N ILE A 68 17.14 -2.06 -5.00
CA ILE A 68 16.35 -2.94 -5.86
C ILE A 68 17.37 -3.82 -6.60
N VAL A 69 17.38 -5.12 -6.30
CA VAL A 69 18.37 -6.07 -6.83
C VAL A 69 17.87 -6.84 -8.04
N ASP A 70 16.53 -6.96 -8.20
CA ASP A 70 15.93 -7.71 -9.29
C ASP A 70 14.46 -7.30 -9.51
N GLY A 71 13.84 -7.79 -10.58
CA GLY A 71 12.45 -7.54 -10.95
C GLY A 71 12.29 -6.31 -11.86
N SER A 72 11.07 -5.92 -12.17
CA SER A 72 10.72 -4.71 -12.93
C SER A 72 9.57 -3.95 -12.27
N ILE A 73 9.53 -2.64 -12.49
CA ILE A 73 8.45 -1.76 -12.05
C ILE A 73 8.06 -0.92 -13.25
N ILE A 74 6.96 -1.29 -13.90
CA ILE A 74 6.48 -0.67 -15.14
C ILE A 74 5.30 0.22 -14.80
N PHE A 75 5.43 1.51 -15.07
CA PHE A 75 4.37 2.49 -14.92
C PHE A 75 4.05 3.08 -16.30
N ASP A 76 2.81 2.98 -16.72
CA ASP A 76 2.34 3.40 -18.06
C ASP A 76 3.28 2.95 -19.19
N GLY A 77 3.69 1.66 -19.16
CA GLY A 77 4.60 1.05 -20.14
C GLY A 77 6.08 1.39 -19.97
N VAL A 78 6.48 2.21 -18.98
CA VAL A 78 7.87 2.63 -18.75
C VAL A 78 8.44 1.95 -17.50
N ASP A 79 9.58 1.26 -17.61
CA ASP A 79 10.29 0.74 -16.42
C ASP A 79 10.96 1.89 -15.66
N ILE A 80 10.34 2.29 -14.54
CA ILE A 80 10.78 3.41 -13.72
C ILE A 80 12.15 3.19 -13.05
N ARG A 81 12.64 1.95 -12.97
CA ARG A 81 13.98 1.67 -12.42
C ARG A 81 15.09 2.27 -13.29
N ASN A 82 14.81 2.42 -14.60
CA ASN A 82 15.76 2.92 -15.58
C ASN A 82 15.71 4.45 -15.73
N LEU A 83 14.79 5.14 -15.05
CA LEU A 83 14.67 6.58 -15.09
C LEU A 83 15.86 7.25 -14.37
N SER A 84 16.34 8.35 -14.95
CA SER A 84 17.29 9.25 -14.27
C SER A 84 16.65 9.90 -13.04
N GLU A 85 17.46 10.45 -12.14
CA GLU A 85 16.89 11.10 -10.94
C GLU A 85 16.00 12.30 -11.30
N ALA A 86 16.37 13.08 -12.30
CA ALA A 86 15.55 14.19 -12.78
C ALA A 86 14.17 13.72 -13.33
N GLN A 87 14.12 12.55 -13.98
CA GLN A 87 12.87 11.95 -14.42
C GLN A 87 12.07 11.41 -13.24
N MET A 88 12.75 10.84 -12.22
CA MET A 88 12.08 10.40 -10.99
C MET A 88 11.54 11.56 -10.15
N GLU A 89 12.22 12.70 -10.11
CA GLU A 89 11.70 13.92 -9.47
C GLU A 89 10.38 14.36 -10.12
N LYS A 90 10.28 14.27 -11.45
CA LYS A 90 9.04 14.57 -12.17
C LYS A 90 7.98 13.48 -11.89
N PHE A 91 8.36 12.21 -11.94
CA PHE A 91 7.45 11.09 -11.65
C PHE A 91 6.81 11.19 -10.26
N ARG A 92 7.64 11.54 -9.25
CA ARG A 92 7.18 11.79 -7.89
C ARG A 92 6.42 13.11 -7.83
N GLY A 93 5.11 13.06 -7.72
CA GLY A 93 4.19 14.19 -7.66
C GLY A 93 3.32 14.32 -8.89
N ASP A 94 3.87 14.35 -10.10
CA ASP A 94 3.09 14.48 -11.33
C ASP A 94 2.33 13.19 -11.69
N GLU A 95 3.02 12.05 -11.63
CA GLU A 95 2.45 10.76 -12.05
C GLU A 95 2.05 9.90 -10.84
N CYS A 96 2.88 9.89 -9.82
CA CYS A 96 2.70 9.09 -8.62
C CYS A 96 2.93 9.91 -7.36
N CYS A 97 2.00 9.84 -6.43
CA CYS A 97 2.12 10.47 -5.12
C CYS A 97 2.09 9.43 -4.00
N MET A 98 2.74 9.74 -2.88
CA MET A 98 2.73 8.90 -1.68
C MET A 98 2.29 9.68 -0.45
N ILE A 99 1.29 9.17 0.27
CA ILE A 99 0.90 9.61 1.60
C ILE A 99 1.59 8.70 2.61
N PHE A 100 2.39 9.31 3.50
CA PHE A 100 3.14 8.59 4.54
C PHE A 100 2.32 8.40 5.81
N GLN A 101 2.70 7.42 6.60
CA GLN A 101 2.02 6.98 7.83
C GLN A 101 1.82 8.11 8.87
N ASN A 102 2.74 9.07 8.97
CA ASN A 102 2.70 10.10 10.02
C ASN A 102 2.49 11.51 9.46
N PRO A 103 1.27 12.07 9.57
CA PRO A 103 0.97 13.42 9.10
C PRO A 103 1.72 14.52 9.86
N MET A 104 2.18 14.23 11.08
CA MET A 104 2.87 15.21 11.93
C MET A 104 4.28 15.53 11.44
N THR A 105 4.91 14.62 10.71
CA THR A 105 6.27 14.78 10.19
C THR A 105 6.31 15.26 8.74
N CYS A 106 5.17 15.19 8.02
CA CYS A 106 5.10 15.55 6.60
C CYS A 106 4.89 17.05 6.39
N LEU A 107 4.14 17.72 7.30
CA LEU A 107 3.90 19.16 7.23
C LEU A 107 4.99 19.91 7.98
N ASN A 108 5.62 20.87 7.32
CA ASN A 108 6.62 21.72 7.95
C ASN A 108 5.95 22.72 8.90
N PRO A 109 6.24 22.69 10.21
CA PRO A 109 5.51 23.50 11.22
C PRO A 109 5.77 25.00 11.12
N VAL A 110 6.83 25.44 10.43
CA VAL A 110 7.22 26.86 10.33
C VAL A 110 6.71 27.56 9.07
N TYR A 111 6.04 26.81 8.18
CA TYR A 111 5.39 27.36 6.98
C TYR A 111 3.87 27.23 7.07
N THR A 112 3.16 28.21 6.50
CA THR A 112 1.70 28.13 6.41
C THR A 112 1.27 27.01 5.45
N ILE A 113 0.05 26.52 5.64
CA ILE A 113 -0.52 25.46 4.77
C ILE A 113 -0.54 25.92 3.30
N GLY A 114 -0.97 27.16 3.06
CA GLY A 114 -0.99 27.72 1.70
C GLY A 114 0.39 27.75 1.04
N ASN A 115 1.42 28.16 1.79
CA ASN A 115 2.78 28.18 1.24
C ASN A 115 3.25 26.77 0.84
N GLN A 116 2.97 25.76 1.64
CA GLN A 116 3.37 24.37 1.37
C GLN A 116 2.63 23.80 0.13
N LEU A 117 1.34 24.07 -0.01
CA LEU A 117 0.55 23.65 -1.17
C LEU A 117 1.02 24.35 -2.46
N VAL A 118 1.25 25.66 -2.40
CA VAL A 118 1.76 26.44 -3.54
C VAL A 118 3.17 26.01 -3.92
N GLU A 119 4.03 25.71 -2.95
CA GLU A 119 5.38 25.20 -3.19
C GLU A 119 5.35 23.86 -3.92
N ALA A 120 4.49 22.92 -3.48
CA ALA A 120 4.30 21.64 -4.14
C ALA A 120 3.92 21.80 -5.63
N LEU A 121 2.96 22.67 -5.96
CA LEU A 121 2.60 22.99 -7.34
C LEU A 121 3.77 23.57 -8.13
N ARG A 122 4.47 24.56 -7.57
CA ARG A 122 5.55 25.26 -8.27
C ARG A 122 6.83 24.43 -8.42
N ALA A 123 7.00 23.40 -7.61
CA ALA A 123 8.07 22.43 -7.78
C ALA A 123 7.94 21.67 -9.11
N HIS A 124 6.71 21.38 -9.51
CA HIS A 124 6.37 20.61 -10.73
C HIS A 124 6.02 21.51 -11.92
N ASP A 125 5.37 22.66 -11.70
CA ASP A 125 5.07 23.65 -12.74
C ASP A 125 5.74 25.00 -12.41
N LYS A 126 6.97 25.16 -12.92
CA LYS A 126 7.75 26.42 -12.73
C LYS A 126 7.15 27.63 -13.43
N LYS A 127 6.19 27.42 -14.35
CA LYS A 127 5.57 28.51 -15.14
C LYS A 127 4.27 28.98 -14.52
N ILE A 128 3.71 28.28 -13.56
CA ILE A 128 2.45 28.66 -12.91
C ILE A 128 2.62 30.01 -12.18
N SER A 129 1.67 30.93 -12.36
CA SER A 129 1.67 32.17 -11.59
C SER A 129 1.34 31.88 -10.12
N LYS A 130 1.73 32.79 -9.23
CA LYS A 130 1.44 32.65 -7.81
C LYS A 130 -0.07 32.65 -7.55
N GLU A 131 -0.79 33.51 -8.22
CA GLU A 131 -2.25 33.66 -8.11
C GLU A 131 -2.98 32.39 -8.56
N GLU A 132 -2.55 31.78 -9.67
CA GLU A 132 -3.13 30.53 -10.16
C GLU A 132 -2.80 29.36 -9.23
N ALA A 133 -1.57 29.29 -8.69
CA ALA A 133 -1.18 28.28 -7.72
C ALA A 133 -1.97 28.39 -6.41
N GLU A 134 -2.18 29.62 -5.90
CA GLU A 134 -3.02 29.85 -4.71
C GLU A 134 -4.48 29.44 -4.97
N LYS A 135 -5.02 29.73 -6.16
CA LYS A 135 -6.37 29.34 -6.55
C LYS A 135 -6.52 27.82 -6.57
N ARG A 136 -5.62 27.09 -7.25
CA ARG A 136 -5.64 25.61 -7.28
C ARG A 136 -5.46 24.99 -5.89
N ALA A 137 -4.61 25.59 -5.06
CA ALA A 137 -4.43 25.14 -3.67
C ALA A 137 -5.73 25.28 -2.87
N MET A 138 -6.47 26.39 -3.03
CA MET A 138 -7.78 26.58 -2.40
C MET A 138 -8.81 25.59 -2.90
N GLU A 139 -8.91 25.38 -4.21
CA GLU A 139 -9.82 24.40 -4.82
C GLU A 139 -9.53 22.98 -4.31
N MET A 140 -8.26 22.61 -4.18
CA MET A 140 -7.88 21.32 -3.65
C MET A 140 -8.23 21.17 -2.16
N MET A 141 -8.04 22.23 -1.36
CA MET A 141 -8.46 22.21 0.05
C MET A 141 -9.99 22.08 0.20
N GLU A 142 -10.77 22.72 -0.65
CA GLU A 142 -12.23 22.54 -0.69
C GLU A 142 -12.61 21.11 -1.09
N MET A 143 -11.92 20.54 -2.08
CA MET A 143 -12.15 19.18 -2.56
C MET A 143 -11.92 18.14 -1.46
N VAL A 144 -10.93 18.34 -0.59
CA VAL A 144 -10.69 17.46 0.57
C VAL A 144 -11.56 17.81 1.79
N GLY A 145 -12.54 18.71 1.64
CA GLY A 145 -13.53 19.03 2.66
C GLY A 145 -13.02 19.95 3.78
N ILE A 146 -12.06 20.83 3.49
CA ILE A 146 -11.62 21.87 4.43
C ILE A 146 -12.46 23.13 4.17
N ASN A 147 -13.18 23.57 5.20
CA ASN A 147 -13.99 24.79 5.14
C ASN A 147 -13.16 26.04 5.42
N ASN A 148 -13.65 27.22 4.98
CA ASN A 148 -13.01 28.53 5.19
C ASN A 148 -11.57 28.58 4.67
N VAL A 149 -11.35 28.06 3.46
CA VAL A 149 -10.02 27.84 2.87
C VAL A 149 -9.16 29.10 2.86
N GLN A 150 -9.70 30.30 2.55
CA GLN A 150 -8.98 31.57 2.52
C GLN A 150 -8.30 31.89 3.87
N LYS A 151 -8.97 31.59 4.98
CA LYS A 151 -8.41 31.74 6.34
C LYS A 151 -7.39 30.63 6.60
N ARG A 152 -7.73 29.38 6.24
CA ARG A 152 -6.92 28.19 6.49
C ARG A 152 -5.59 28.20 5.73
N MET A 153 -5.55 28.74 4.53
CA MET A 153 -4.30 28.92 3.76
C MET A 153 -3.23 29.72 4.51
N LYS A 154 -3.63 30.65 5.38
CA LYS A 154 -2.72 31.51 6.17
C LYS A 154 -2.32 30.91 7.51
N GLN A 155 -2.90 29.78 7.91
CA GLN A 155 -2.66 29.12 9.18
C GLN A 155 -1.49 28.13 9.08
N TYR A 156 -0.92 27.82 10.23
CA TYR A 156 0.17 26.86 10.41
C TYR A 156 -0.37 25.45 10.76
N PRO A 157 0.41 24.39 10.50
CA PRO A 157 -0.02 23.02 10.82
C PRO A 157 -0.50 22.79 12.25
N HIS A 158 0.09 23.45 13.24
CA HIS A 158 -0.28 23.30 14.65
C HIS A 158 -1.67 23.85 14.99
N GLU A 159 -2.24 24.71 14.13
CA GLU A 159 -3.61 25.24 14.28
C GLU A 159 -4.69 24.31 13.70
N PHE A 160 -4.28 23.15 13.15
CA PHE A 160 -5.16 22.14 12.55
C PHE A 160 -5.30 20.92 13.48
N SER A 161 -6.50 20.33 13.53
CA SER A 161 -6.70 19.03 14.17
C SER A 161 -5.98 17.90 13.38
N GLY A 162 -5.83 16.72 13.98
CA GLY A 162 -5.21 15.57 13.34
C GLY A 162 -5.86 15.21 11.99
N GLY A 163 -7.18 15.11 11.97
CA GLY A 163 -7.93 14.83 10.73
C GLY A 163 -7.83 15.94 9.68
N MET A 164 -7.75 17.21 10.10
CA MET A 164 -7.52 18.32 9.17
C MET A 164 -6.10 18.26 8.57
N ARG A 165 -5.07 17.94 9.36
CA ARG A 165 -3.71 17.75 8.84
C ARG A 165 -3.64 16.61 7.83
N GLN A 166 -4.36 15.51 8.11
CA GLN A 166 -4.48 14.39 7.18
C GLN A 166 -5.12 14.82 5.85
N ARG A 167 -6.22 15.59 5.89
CA ARG A 167 -6.84 16.15 4.69
C ARG A 167 -5.90 17.06 3.91
N VAL A 168 -5.10 17.88 4.60
CA VAL A 168 -4.07 18.72 3.96
C VAL A 168 -2.99 17.87 3.30
N MET A 169 -2.54 16.79 3.95
CA MET A 169 -1.58 15.85 3.33
C MET A 169 -2.13 15.21 2.06
N ILE A 170 -3.41 14.78 2.10
CA ILE A 170 -4.09 14.26 0.92
C ILE A 170 -4.14 15.35 -0.16
N ALA A 171 -4.49 16.58 0.19
CA ALA A 171 -4.50 17.71 -0.74
C ALA A 171 -3.12 17.94 -1.37
N MET A 172 -2.05 17.93 -0.57
CA MET A 172 -0.68 18.07 -1.08
C MET A 172 -0.30 16.94 -2.06
N GLY A 173 -0.69 15.72 -1.76
CA GLY A 173 -0.44 14.59 -2.63
C GLY A 173 -1.19 14.66 -3.97
N LEU A 174 -2.41 15.18 -3.95
CA LEU A 174 -3.28 15.21 -5.12
C LEU A 174 -3.21 16.50 -5.92
N ILE A 175 -2.45 17.50 -5.46
CA ILE A 175 -2.47 18.86 -6.04
C ILE A 175 -1.94 18.91 -7.48
N CYS A 176 -1.08 17.94 -7.85
CA CYS A 176 -0.57 17.76 -9.21
C CYS A 176 -1.41 16.77 -10.04
N HIS A 177 -2.55 16.29 -9.53
CA HIS A 177 -3.44 15.32 -10.18
C HIS A 177 -2.74 14.02 -10.62
N PRO A 178 -2.06 13.30 -9.71
CA PRO A 178 -1.35 12.09 -10.05
C PRO A 178 -2.30 10.98 -10.52
N GLN A 179 -1.77 10.09 -11.37
CA GLN A 179 -2.50 8.90 -11.83
C GLN A 179 -2.49 7.77 -10.80
N LEU A 180 -1.49 7.74 -9.92
CA LEU A 180 -1.31 6.75 -8.86
C LEU A 180 -1.14 7.41 -7.50
N LEU A 181 -1.93 6.97 -6.53
CA LEU A 181 -1.77 7.32 -5.12
C LEU A 181 -1.32 6.09 -4.33
N ILE A 182 -0.22 6.18 -3.63
CA ILE A 182 0.22 5.19 -2.65
C ILE A 182 -0.09 5.75 -1.25
N ALA A 183 -0.96 5.10 -0.51
CA ALA A 183 -1.36 5.48 0.84
C ALA A 183 -0.80 4.46 1.85
N ASP A 184 0.30 4.82 2.52
CA ASP A 184 0.95 3.95 3.51
C ASP A 184 0.43 4.27 4.90
N GLU A 185 -0.46 3.41 5.40
CA GLU A 185 -1.17 3.52 6.68
C GLU A 185 -1.80 4.91 6.93
N PRO A 186 -2.58 5.46 5.99
CA PRO A 186 -2.99 6.86 6.01
C PRO A 186 -3.95 7.22 7.16
N THR A 187 -4.44 6.25 7.92
CA THR A 187 -5.45 6.45 8.99
C THR A 187 -5.01 5.96 10.36
N THR A 188 -3.79 5.44 10.52
CA THR A 188 -3.33 4.73 11.74
C THR A 188 -3.35 5.61 13.01
N ALA A 189 -3.20 6.93 12.88
CA ALA A 189 -3.18 7.86 14.03
C ALA A 189 -4.51 8.63 14.23
N LEU A 190 -5.60 8.18 13.58
CA LEU A 190 -6.89 8.84 13.63
C LEU A 190 -7.91 8.06 14.46
N ASP A 191 -8.85 8.75 15.07
CA ASP A 191 -10.03 8.11 15.66
C ASP A 191 -10.93 7.50 14.58
N VAL A 192 -11.77 6.53 14.97
CA VAL A 192 -12.60 5.74 14.07
C VAL A 192 -13.51 6.61 13.19
N THR A 193 -14.06 7.69 13.76
CA THR A 193 -14.98 8.57 13.01
C THR A 193 -14.25 9.36 11.93
N ILE A 194 -13.08 9.91 12.26
CA ILE A 194 -12.25 10.63 11.29
C ILE A 194 -11.68 9.66 10.26
N GLN A 195 -11.29 8.44 10.66
CA GLN A 195 -10.87 7.40 9.74
C GLN A 195 -11.93 7.13 8.67
N ALA A 196 -13.19 6.89 9.07
CA ALA A 196 -14.29 6.66 8.12
C ALA A 196 -14.44 7.84 7.13
N GLN A 197 -14.41 9.08 7.62
CA GLN A 197 -14.49 10.28 6.78
C GLN A 197 -13.34 10.41 5.78
N ILE A 198 -12.12 9.99 6.16
CA ILE A 198 -10.95 9.99 5.25
C ILE A 198 -11.09 8.90 4.18
N LEU A 199 -11.61 7.72 4.54
CA LEU A 199 -11.84 6.63 3.59
C LEU A 199 -12.90 7.01 2.57
N ASP A 200 -14.03 7.59 3.00
CA ASP A 200 -15.07 8.10 2.10
C ASP A 200 -14.52 9.18 1.16
N LEU A 201 -13.73 10.12 1.68
CA LEU A 201 -13.04 11.12 0.88
C LEU A 201 -12.15 10.48 -0.19
N MET A 202 -11.36 9.45 0.16
CA MET A 202 -10.47 8.77 -0.80
C MET A 202 -11.27 8.04 -1.88
N LYS A 203 -12.38 7.38 -1.53
CA LYS A 203 -13.29 6.75 -2.49
C LYS A 203 -13.89 7.77 -3.47
N ASP A 204 -14.35 8.92 -2.95
CA ASP A 204 -14.93 9.98 -3.78
C ASP A 204 -13.90 10.60 -4.73
N LEU A 205 -12.69 10.85 -4.23
CA LEU A 205 -11.59 11.36 -5.04
C LEU A 205 -11.20 10.35 -6.14
N GLN A 206 -11.05 9.08 -5.80
CA GLN A 206 -10.75 8.01 -6.75
C GLN A 206 -11.81 7.92 -7.86
N LYS A 207 -13.11 7.97 -7.52
CA LYS A 207 -14.20 7.96 -8.50
C LYS A 207 -14.15 9.18 -9.43
N LYS A 208 -13.83 10.37 -8.90
CA LYS A 208 -13.77 11.62 -9.66
C LYS A 208 -12.57 11.69 -10.59
N THR A 209 -11.40 11.30 -10.11
CA THR A 209 -10.12 11.44 -10.83
C THR A 209 -9.73 10.22 -11.64
N LYS A 210 -10.36 9.05 -11.37
CA LYS A 210 -9.99 7.76 -11.96
C LYS A 210 -8.56 7.32 -11.65
N MET A 211 -7.93 7.87 -10.62
CA MET A 211 -6.60 7.43 -10.20
C MET A 211 -6.61 6.01 -9.66
N GLY A 212 -5.51 5.29 -9.82
CA GLY A 212 -5.28 4.03 -9.12
C GLY A 212 -4.83 4.30 -7.69
N ILE A 213 -5.22 3.45 -6.74
CA ILE A 213 -4.79 3.56 -5.33
C ILE A 213 -4.12 2.27 -4.89
N ILE A 214 -2.92 2.36 -4.30
CA ILE A 214 -2.33 1.30 -3.48
C ILE A 214 -2.56 1.70 -2.02
N PHE A 215 -3.35 0.92 -1.31
CA PHE A 215 -3.69 1.16 0.09
C PHE A 215 -2.99 0.16 0.99
N ILE A 216 -2.03 0.62 1.78
CA ILE A 216 -1.25 -0.21 2.71
C ILE A 216 -1.81 -0.04 4.11
N THR A 217 -2.16 -1.14 4.73
CA THR A 217 -2.66 -1.15 6.12
C THR A 217 -2.51 -2.53 6.74
N HIS A 218 -2.52 -2.57 8.07
CA HIS A 218 -2.70 -3.79 8.85
C HIS A 218 -4.17 -4.01 9.25
N ASN A 219 -5.05 -3.04 9.01
CA ASN A 219 -6.48 -3.13 9.33
C ASN A 219 -7.29 -3.69 8.16
N LEU A 220 -7.63 -4.98 8.23
CA LEU A 220 -8.40 -5.67 7.20
C LEU A 220 -9.83 -5.13 7.05
N GLY A 221 -10.45 -4.60 8.12
CA GLY A 221 -11.77 -3.99 8.03
C GLY A 221 -11.79 -2.77 7.09
N VAL A 222 -10.71 -1.98 7.10
CA VAL A 222 -10.55 -0.86 6.15
C VAL A 222 -10.39 -1.38 4.72
N VAL A 223 -9.66 -2.48 4.55
CA VAL A 223 -9.44 -3.08 3.23
C VAL A 223 -10.74 -3.59 2.61
N ALA A 224 -11.59 -4.25 3.41
CA ALA A 224 -12.90 -4.70 2.98
C ALA A 224 -13.78 -3.56 2.47
N ASP A 225 -13.61 -2.36 3.01
CA ASP A 225 -14.41 -1.19 2.68
C ASP A 225 -13.93 -0.43 1.43
N ILE A 226 -12.61 -0.36 1.19
CA ILE A 226 -12.06 0.53 0.14
C ILE A 226 -11.44 -0.21 -1.06
N CYS A 227 -11.03 -1.47 -0.92
CA CYS A 227 -10.24 -2.16 -1.93
C CYS A 227 -11.07 -3.04 -2.86
N ASP A 228 -10.68 -3.09 -4.14
CA ASP A 228 -11.22 -4.02 -5.13
C ASP A 228 -10.45 -5.35 -5.12
N LYS A 229 -9.15 -5.29 -4.83
CA LYS A 229 -8.23 -6.44 -4.82
C LYS A 229 -7.30 -6.35 -3.62
N VAL A 230 -6.89 -7.49 -3.11
CA VAL A 230 -5.99 -7.59 -1.94
C VAL A 230 -4.77 -8.44 -2.26
N SER A 231 -3.61 -7.98 -1.78
CA SER A 231 -2.36 -8.74 -1.76
C SER A 231 -1.92 -8.93 -0.31
N VAL A 232 -1.93 -10.15 0.17
CA VAL A 232 -1.51 -10.49 1.52
C VAL A 232 -0.01 -10.77 1.54
N MET A 233 0.75 -9.96 2.27
CA MET A 233 2.21 -10.06 2.37
C MET A 233 2.66 -10.68 3.68
N TYR A 234 3.60 -11.61 3.59
CA TYR A 234 4.33 -12.19 4.70
C TYR A 234 5.81 -12.35 4.35
N ALA A 235 6.69 -11.89 5.23
CA ALA A 235 8.14 -12.05 5.09
C ALA A 235 8.67 -11.66 3.69
N GLY A 236 8.29 -10.47 3.20
CA GLY A 236 8.76 -9.93 1.93
C GLY A 236 8.13 -10.54 0.68
N ARG A 237 7.13 -11.41 0.82
CA ARG A 237 6.48 -12.11 -0.30
C ARG A 237 4.96 -11.93 -0.25
N ILE A 238 4.31 -11.93 -1.40
CA ILE A 238 2.86 -12.09 -1.46
C ILE A 238 2.57 -13.57 -1.30
N VAL A 239 1.77 -13.93 -0.29
CA VAL A 239 1.39 -15.32 -0.01
C VAL A 239 0.01 -15.66 -0.57
N GLU A 240 -0.85 -14.64 -0.70
CA GLU A 240 -2.16 -14.78 -1.30
C GLU A 240 -2.58 -13.47 -1.97
N GLN A 241 -3.30 -13.53 -3.09
CA GLN A 241 -3.77 -12.37 -3.81
C GLN A 241 -5.05 -12.72 -4.56
N GLY A 242 -6.07 -11.85 -4.43
CA GLY A 242 -7.36 -12.05 -5.09
C GLY A 242 -8.28 -10.84 -5.00
N PRO A 243 -9.49 -10.93 -5.55
CA PRO A 243 -10.59 -10.02 -5.26
C PRO A 243 -10.81 -9.92 -3.75
N VAL A 244 -11.29 -8.76 -3.29
CA VAL A 244 -11.49 -8.55 -1.85
C VAL A 244 -12.43 -9.61 -1.25
N ASP A 245 -13.54 -9.90 -1.92
CA ASP A 245 -14.52 -10.87 -1.44
C ASP A 245 -13.91 -12.28 -1.28
N ASP A 246 -13.13 -12.74 -2.24
CA ASP A 246 -12.49 -14.06 -2.19
C ASP A 246 -11.51 -14.16 -1.01
N ILE A 247 -10.71 -13.10 -0.77
CA ILE A 247 -9.77 -13.06 0.36
C ILE A 247 -10.49 -13.09 1.71
N PHE A 248 -11.68 -12.47 1.81
CA PHE A 248 -12.42 -12.39 3.07
C PHE A 248 -13.32 -13.61 3.32
N TYR A 249 -13.97 -14.14 2.29
CA TYR A 249 -14.94 -15.22 2.43
C TYR A 249 -14.37 -16.61 2.09
N GLU A 250 -13.38 -16.67 1.19
CA GLU A 250 -12.76 -17.92 0.73
C GLU A 250 -11.23 -17.90 0.84
N PRO A 251 -10.65 -17.47 2.00
CA PRO A 251 -9.20 -17.40 2.16
C PRO A 251 -8.56 -18.78 1.98
N ALA A 252 -7.52 -18.87 1.17
CA ALA A 252 -6.85 -20.13 0.87
C ALA A 252 -5.60 -20.34 1.74
N HIS A 253 -4.77 -19.28 1.95
CA HIS A 253 -3.53 -19.39 2.69
C HIS A 253 -3.77 -19.43 4.21
N PRO A 254 -3.14 -20.33 4.99
CA PRO A 254 -3.32 -20.38 6.46
C PRO A 254 -2.99 -19.07 7.18
N TYR A 255 -2.03 -18.28 6.69
CA TYR A 255 -1.73 -16.96 7.25
C TYR A 255 -2.90 -15.99 7.08
N THR A 256 -3.54 -15.95 5.91
CA THR A 256 -4.72 -15.13 5.66
C THR A 256 -5.88 -15.51 6.58
N LYS A 257 -6.11 -16.84 6.73
CA LYS A 257 -7.10 -17.37 7.68
C LYS A 257 -6.80 -16.93 9.11
N GLY A 258 -5.53 -16.95 9.50
CA GLY A 258 -5.07 -16.49 10.81
C GLY A 258 -5.29 -15.00 11.03
N LEU A 259 -4.97 -14.16 10.02
CA LEU A 259 -5.22 -12.73 10.08
C LEU A 259 -6.72 -12.41 10.26
N LEU A 260 -7.58 -13.09 9.50
CA LEU A 260 -9.03 -12.90 9.58
C LEU A 260 -9.61 -13.35 10.93
N ARG A 261 -9.11 -14.45 11.50
CA ARG A 261 -9.51 -14.94 12.85
C ARG A 261 -9.08 -14.00 13.98
N SER A 262 -8.04 -13.20 13.76
CA SER A 262 -7.56 -12.23 14.76
C SER A 262 -8.32 -10.90 14.73
N MET A 263 -9.29 -10.73 13.80
CA MET A 263 -10.11 -9.52 13.69
C MET A 263 -11.35 -9.59 14.58
N PRO A 264 -11.73 -8.46 15.23
CA PRO A 264 -13.02 -8.34 15.87
C PRO A 264 -14.14 -8.41 14.82
N ARG A 265 -15.12 -9.29 15.03
CA ARG A 265 -16.36 -9.32 14.24
C ARG A 265 -17.40 -8.43 14.88
N VAL A 266 -17.93 -7.47 14.13
CA VAL A 266 -18.97 -6.54 14.59
C VAL A 266 -20.34 -7.22 14.68
N ASP A 267 -20.54 -8.28 13.90
CA ASP A 267 -21.77 -9.06 13.75
C ASP A 267 -21.81 -10.33 14.62
N ALA A 268 -20.80 -10.58 15.43
CA ALA A 268 -20.80 -11.74 16.32
C ALA A 268 -21.78 -11.57 17.46
N GLU A 269 -22.77 -12.46 17.58
CA GLU A 269 -23.76 -12.49 18.67
C GLU A 269 -23.17 -12.76 20.06
N SER A 270 -21.91 -13.20 20.12
CA SER A 270 -21.17 -13.45 21.35
C SER A 270 -19.74 -12.87 21.26
N TYR A 271 -19.18 -12.50 22.42
CA TYR A 271 -17.76 -12.13 22.54
C TYR A 271 -16.88 -13.37 22.30
N GLU A 272 -16.63 -13.70 21.04
CA GLU A 272 -15.63 -14.72 20.71
C GLU A 272 -14.24 -14.15 21.05
N ARG A 273 -13.45 -14.97 21.74
CA ARG A 273 -12.06 -14.61 22.06
C ARG A 273 -11.27 -14.56 20.75
N LEU A 274 -10.66 -13.41 20.44
CA LEU A 274 -9.77 -13.27 19.31
C LEU A 274 -8.60 -14.26 19.43
N ILE A 275 -8.35 -15.00 18.36
CA ILE A 275 -7.26 -15.97 18.31
C ILE A 275 -6.09 -15.33 17.56
N PRO A 276 -5.03 -14.89 18.26
CA PRO A 276 -3.86 -14.32 17.58
C PRO A 276 -3.11 -15.44 16.84
N ILE A 277 -2.36 -15.04 15.82
CA ILE A 277 -1.41 -15.93 15.15
C ILE A 277 -0.24 -16.18 16.11
N GLU A 278 -0.07 -17.41 16.55
CA GLU A 278 0.98 -17.79 17.51
C GLU A 278 2.39 -17.64 16.91
N GLY A 279 3.38 -17.45 17.78
CA GLY A 279 4.79 -17.35 17.44
C GLY A 279 5.20 -15.94 16.96
N THR A 280 6.47 -15.78 16.64
CA THR A 280 7.08 -14.53 16.18
C THR A 280 7.24 -14.52 14.67
N PRO A 281 7.08 -13.34 14.00
CA PRO A 281 7.42 -13.20 12.58
C PRO A 281 8.86 -13.61 12.29
N VAL A 282 9.07 -14.08 11.06
CA VAL A 282 10.39 -14.56 10.59
C VAL A 282 11.41 -13.43 10.55
N ASP A 283 12.64 -13.73 10.95
CA ASP A 283 13.78 -12.85 10.77
C ASP A 283 14.15 -12.74 9.26
N MET A 284 14.06 -11.53 8.73
CA MET A 284 14.35 -11.25 7.32
C MET A 284 15.86 -11.29 6.99
N LEU A 285 16.74 -11.35 7.99
CA LEU A 285 18.17 -11.56 7.80
C LEU A 285 18.48 -13.04 7.48
N ASN A 286 17.72 -13.97 8.10
CA ASN A 286 17.88 -15.40 7.93
C ASN A 286 16.53 -16.08 7.60
N PRO A 287 15.91 -15.75 6.46
CA PRO A 287 14.64 -16.36 6.09
C PRO A 287 14.81 -17.86 5.84
N PRO A 288 13.81 -18.69 6.17
CA PRO A 288 13.87 -20.12 5.89
C PRO A 288 13.92 -20.39 4.38
N GLU A 289 14.51 -21.55 4.00
CA GLU A 289 14.59 -21.96 2.58
C GLU A 289 13.21 -22.26 1.99
N GLY A 290 12.28 -22.76 2.80
CA GLY A 290 10.92 -23.11 2.42
C GLY A 290 9.91 -22.00 2.62
N CYS A 291 8.66 -22.38 2.90
CA CYS A 291 7.59 -21.44 3.19
C CYS A 291 7.93 -20.60 4.43
N PRO A 292 7.98 -19.27 4.35
CA PRO A 292 8.35 -18.44 5.50
C PRO A 292 7.32 -18.49 6.64
N PHE A 293 6.08 -18.89 6.36
CA PHE A 293 5.05 -19.06 7.38
C PHE A 293 5.09 -20.45 8.05
N ALA A 294 5.88 -21.40 7.54
CA ALA A 294 5.94 -22.77 8.06
C ALA A 294 6.13 -22.88 9.58
N PRO A 295 7.00 -22.07 10.25
CA PRO A 295 7.19 -22.14 11.70
C PRO A 295 5.96 -21.77 12.55
N ARG A 296 4.98 -21.05 11.94
CA ARG A 296 3.75 -20.58 12.61
C ARG A 296 2.50 -21.26 12.05
N CYS A 297 2.65 -22.14 11.06
CA CYS A 297 1.55 -22.76 10.35
C CYS A 297 1.05 -24.02 11.07
N GLU A 298 -0.19 -24.04 11.49
CA GLU A 298 -0.85 -25.21 12.10
C GLU A 298 -0.90 -26.42 11.15
N HIS A 299 -0.82 -26.17 9.84
CA HIS A 299 -0.87 -27.19 8.78
C HIS A 299 0.50 -27.45 8.14
N CYS A 300 1.60 -27.18 8.86
CA CYS A 300 2.94 -27.29 8.30
C CYS A 300 3.26 -28.75 7.90
N MET A 301 3.65 -28.91 6.63
CA MET A 301 4.12 -30.18 6.07
C MET A 301 5.64 -30.21 5.94
N LYS A 302 6.25 -31.40 5.85
CA LYS A 302 7.72 -31.55 5.66
C LYS A 302 8.26 -30.80 4.45
N ILE A 303 7.46 -30.68 3.38
CA ILE A 303 7.83 -29.94 2.16
C ILE A 303 7.89 -28.43 2.42
N CYS A 304 7.01 -27.90 3.28
CA CYS A 304 6.98 -26.48 3.64
C CYS A 304 8.30 -26.00 4.26
N LEU A 305 9.03 -26.87 4.95
CA LEU A 305 10.33 -26.55 5.57
C LEU A 305 11.48 -26.49 4.55
N LYS A 306 11.33 -27.17 3.40
CA LYS A 306 12.43 -27.38 2.43
C LYS A 306 12.28 -26.61 1.13
N LYS A 307 11.04 -26.32 0.71
CA LYS A 307 10.77 -25.70 -0.59
C LYS A 307 9.68 -24.63 -0.48
N MET A 308 9.91 -23.52 -1.17
CA MET A 308 8.88 -22.51 -1.40
C MET A 308 7.74 -23.11 -2.23
N PRO A 309 6.47 -22.90 -1.82
CA PRO A 309 5.33 -23.26 -2.66
C PRO A 309 5.27 -22.38 -3.92
N PRO A 310 4.87 -22.94 -5.07
CA PRO A 310 4.53 -22.15 -6.24
C PRO A 310 3.22 -21.38 -6.00
N TYR A 311 2.98 -20.34 -6.79
CA TYR A 311 1.64 -19.76 -6.89
C TYR A 311 0.74 -20.70 -7.68
N VAL A 312 -0.44 -20.94 -7.14
CA VAL A 312 -1.51 -21.70 -7.79
C VAL A 312 -2.79 -20.88 -7.80
N GLU A 313 -3.57 -20.98 -8.87
CA GLU A 313 -4.90 -20.37 -8.96
C GLU A 313 -5.88 -21.22 -8.14
N VAL A 314 -6.51 -20.59 -7.15
CA VAL A 314 -7.49 -21.22 -6.27
C VAL A 314 -8.93 -20.78 -6.56
N GLY A 315 -9.07 -19.73 -7.38
CA GLY A 315 -10.32 -19.17 -7.85
C GLY A 315 -10.09 -18.25 -9.07
N GLU A 316 -11.13 -17.61 -9.56
CA GLU A 316 -11.00 -16.65 -10.68
C GLU A 316 -10.20 -15.41 -10.22
N LYS A 317 -8.99 -15.22 -10.74
CA LYS A 317 -8.04 -14.14 -10.35
C LYS A 317 -7.63 -14.20 -8.87
N HIS A 318 -7.83 -15.36 -8.21
CA HIS A 318 -7.44 -15.63 -6.85
C HIS A 318 -6.32 -16.67 -6.84
N ARG A 319 -5.15 -16.30 -6.31
CA ARG A 319 -3.96 -17.15 -6.27
C ARG A 319 -3.36 -17.21 -4.87
N SER A 320 -2.81 -18.36 -4.53
CA SER A 320 -2.17 -18.61 -3.25
C SER A 320 -0.83 -19.33 -3.42
N ALA A 321 0.16 -18.97 -2.60
CA ALA A 321 1.45 -19.64 -2.52
C ALA A 321 1.46 -20.58 -1.32
N CYS A 322 0.76 -21.70 -1.41
CA CYS A 322 0.62 -22.68 -0.33
C CYS A 322 0.65 -24.11 -0.84
N TRP A 323 1.43 -24.99 -0.18
CA TRP A 323 1.50 -26.41 -0.53
C TRP A 323 0.19 -27.16 -0.28
N LEU A 324 -0.66 -26.72 0.65
CA LEU A 324 -2.02 -27.26 0.82
C LEU A 324 -2.85 -27.04 -0.42
N CYS A 325 -2.84 -25.82 -0.97
CA CYS A 325 -3.58 -25.51 -2.19
C CYS A 325 -3.06 -26.32 -3.39
N VAL A 326 -1.74 -26.53 -3.49
CA VAL A 326 -1.16 -27.41 -4.51
C VAL A 326 -1.69 -28.84 -4.39
N GLN A 327 -1.72 -29.37 -3.17
CA GLN A 327 -2.22 -30.73 -2.92
C GLN A 327 -3.70 -30.88 -3.23
N GLU A 328 -4.53 -29.89 -2.87
CA GLU A 328 -5.97 -29.89 -3.17
C GLU A 328 -6.25 -29.85 -4.67
N LEU A 329 -5.45 -29.11 -5.45
CA LEU A 329 -5.59 -29.09 -6.92
C LEU A 329 -5.18 -30.40 -7.55
N MET A 330 -4.06 -31.01 -7.13
CA MET A 330 -3.62 -32.32 -7.65
C MET A 330 -4.64 -33.43 -7.33
N GLY A 331 -5.24 -33.42 -6.13
CA GLY A 331 -6.29 -34.38 -5.78
C GLY A 331 -7.62 -34.19 -6.54
N LYS A 332 -7.86 -33.01 -7.12
CA LYS A 332 -9.03 -32.77 -7.99
C LYS A 332 -8.78 -33.23 -9.44
N GLU A 333 -7.55 -33.30 -9.90
CA GLU A 333 -7.19 -33.80 -11.23
C GLU A 333 -7.18 -35.35 -11.32
N GLU A 334 -7.10 -36.04 -10.16
CA GLU A 334 -7.10 -37.51 -10.08
C GLU A 334 -8.52 -38.12 -9.90
N ASN A 335 -9.56 -37.30 -9.72
CA ASN A 335 -10.98 -37.72 -9.62
C ASN A 335 -11.80 -37.19 -10.80
#